data_74e34747cfd42890b8b992d13d7e5386
#
_entry.id   74e34747cfd42890b8b992d13d7e5386
#
_cell.length_a   1.000
_cell.length_b   1.000
_cell.length_c   1.000
_cell.angle_alpha   90.00
_cell.angle_beta   90.00
_cell.angle_gamma   90.00
#
_symmetry.space_group_name_H-M   'P 1'
#
loop_
_entity.id
_entity.type
_entity.pdbx_description
1 polymer ?
#
loop_
_entity_poly.entity_id
_entity_poly.type
_entity_poly.pdbx_seq_one_letter_code
_entity_poly.pdbx_strand_id
1 'polypeptide(L)'
;MKILVTGAKGFVGKNLCCQLNNIKEGKARCYGDLQVDEVFEYDIDSTPEQLDSWCGECDFVFNLAGVNRPKDNDEFMKGNFGFASTLLDTLKKHNNTCPVMLSSSQQASLTGRFGNSEYGRSKKAGEDLFLEYGKETGAKVLVYRFPNLYGKWCRPNYNSAIATFCNNIANDLPIQVNDRSVQMEILYIDDLVEEMICALKGQEHHCEFEGLDVLPSAEGRYCYCPVTHKTTLGEIVDTIYECARAVRAVPDSTEGPSTALEMPQDSLRYRLMSTFLSYLPKEKAIFDLKMNVDPRGSFTELVHTLNCGQVSINISKPGITKGEHWHNSKWEQFIVVSGHGLIQMRKEGTDEVLNYEVSGDKIQSVIMLPGYTHNIINLSETEDLVTVMYCNEVFNPERPDTYFDKVEK
;
A
#
# COMPACT_ATOMS: atom_id res chain seq x y z
N MET A 1 27.66 -3.50 4.68
CA MET A 1 27.59 -2.31 3.81
C MET A 1 27.13 -1.12 4.65
N LYS A 2 27.87 -0.01 4.62
CA LYS A 2 27.53 1.26 5.29
C LYS A 2 26.91 2.21 4.26
N ILE A 3 25.73 2.70 4.47
CA ILE A 3 24.95 3.46 3.47
C ILE A 3 24.71 4.88 3.97
N LEU A 4 25.14 5.88 3.18
CA LEU A 4 24.83 7.28 3.45
C LEU A 4 23.58 7.71 2.71
N VAL A 5 22.57 8.19 3.43
CA VAL A 5 21.34 8.74 2.87
C VAL A 5 21.26 10.22 3.23
N THR A 6 21.35 11.11 2.25
CA THR A 6 21.15 12.55 2.45
C THR A 6 19.69 12.92 2.21
N GLY A 7 19.15 13.89 2.96
CA GLY A 7 17.70 14.15 2.94
C GLY A 7 16.91 13.04 3.62
N ALA A 8 17.49 12.38 4.62
CA ALA A 8 16.98 11.19 5.30
C ALA A 8 15.60 11.41 5.95
N LYS A 9 15.31 12.63 6.43
CA LYS A 9 14.00 12.98 7.04
C LYS A 9 12.94 13.42 6.01
N GLY A 10 13.34 13.55 4.74
CA GLY A 10 12.43 13.83 3.64
C GLY A 10 11.51 12.65 3.32
N PHE A 11 10.55 12.85 2.42
CA PHE A 11 9.57 11.81 2.06
C PHE A 11 10.23 10.51 1.57
N VAL A 12 11.12 10.61 0.58
CA VAL A 12 11.83 9.44 0.03
C VAL A 12 12.83 8.90 1.04
N GLY A 13 13.64 9.78 1.65
CA GLY A 13 14.67 9.39 2.64
C GLY A 13 14.10 8.61 3.80
N LYS A 14 13.00 9.08 4.39
CA LYS A 14 12.33 8.40 5.51
C LYS A 14 11.88 6.99 5.14
N ASN A 15 11.29 6.79 3.96
CA ASN A 15 10.85 5.47 3.49
C ASN A 15 12.05 4.55 3.25
N LEU A 16 13.11 5.05 2.60
CA LEU A 16 14.33 4.30 2.35
C LEU A 16 15.04 3.92 3.66
N CYS A 17 15.30 4.89 4.55
CA CYS A 17 15.96 4.63 5.84
C CYS A 17 15.18 3.61 6.69
N CYS A 18 13.84 3.70 6.71
CA CYS A 18 13.00 2.72 7.40
C CYS A 18 13.22 1.31 6.85
N GLN A 19 13.26 1.15 5.53
CA GLN A 19 13.45 -0.16 4.91
C GLN A 19 14.89 -0.68 5.08
N LEU A 20 15.90 0.18 4.96
CA LEU A 20 17.30 -0.20 5.21
C LEU A 20 17.51 -0.66 6.67
N ASN A 21 16.89 0.01 7.64
CA ASN A 21 16.91 -0.39 9.04
C ASN A 21 16.16 -1.71 9.26
N ASN A 22 15.05 -1.99 8.55
CA ASN A 22 14.38 -3.28 8.57
C ASN A 22 15.29 -4.41 8.06
N ILE A 23 16.10 -4.14 7.03
CA ILE A 23 17.09 -5.10 6.50
C ILE A 23 18.20 -5.31 7.52
N LYS A 24 18.80 -4.22 8.05
CA LYS A 24 19.84 -4.24 9.08
C LYS A 24 19.45 -5.06 10.31
N GLU A 25 18.21 -4.94 10.75
CA GLU A 25 17.66 -5.63 11.91
C GLU A 25 17.13 -7.04 11.62
N GLY A 26 17.23 -7.52 10.37
CA GLY A 26 16.75 -8.84 9.94
C GLY A 26 15.22 -8.99 9.91
N LYS A 27 14.47 -7.88 9.96
CA LYS A 27 13.00 -7.86 9.87
C LYS A 27 12.52 -8.10 8.45
N ALA A 28 13.23 -7.57 7.45
CA ALA A 28 12.91 -7.69 6.02
C ALA A 28 13.57 -8.96 5.44
N ARG A 29 12.99 -10.13 5.69
CA ARG A 29 13.55 -11.46 5.34
C ARG A 29 13.70 -11.69 3.83
N CYS A 30 12.93 -11.00 2.99
CA CYS A 30 13.02 -11.10 1.53
C CYS A 30 14.35 -10.56 0.96
N TYR A 31 15.14 -9.83 1.74
CA TYR A 31 16.45 -9.29 1.35
C TYR A 31 17.61 -9.95 2.10
N GLY A 32 17.48 -11.22 2.45
CA GLY A 32 18.49 -11.95 3.23
C GLY A 32 19.86 -12.10 2.57
N ASP A 33 19.98 -11.77 1.28
CA ASP A 33 21.23 -11.67 0.52
C ASP A 33 21.93 -10.32 0.63
N LEU A 34 21.26 -9.29 1.21
CA LEU A 34 21.78 -7.94 1.40
C LEU A 34 22.12 -7.71 2.88
N GLN A 35 23.38 -7.45 3.18
CA GLN A 35 23.84 -7.11 4.52
C GLN A 35 24.02 -5.60 4.64
N VAL A 36 23.22 -4.96 5.50
CA VAL A 36 23.32 -3.55 5.89
C VAL A 36 23.90 -3.49 7.29
N ASP A 37 25.09 -2.92 7.43
CA ASP A 37 25.79 -2.79 8.72
C ASP A 37 25.42 -1.47 9.41
N GLU A 38 25.36 -0.34 8.64
CA GLU A 38 25.05 0.98 9.18
C GLU A 38 24.30 1.83 8.15
N VAL A 39 23.38 2.67 8.63
CA VAL A 39 22.66 3.68 7.84
C VAL A 39 22.97 5.04 8.43
N PHE A 40 23.70 5.86 7.67
CA PHE A 40 24.05 7.23 8.02
C PHE A 40 22.95 8.17 7.49
N GLU A 41 22.15 8.69 8.42
CA GLU A 41 20.98 9.53 8.08
C GLU A 41 21.37 11.02 8.17
N TYR A 42 21.82 11.61 7.05
CA TYR A 42 22.19 13.02 6.96
C TYR A 42 21.00 13.89 6.55
N ASP A 43 20.73 14.95 7.34
CA ASP A 43 19.66 15.91 7.05
C ASP A 43 20.05 17.32 7.55
N ILE A 44 19.13 18.30 7.47
CA ILE A 44 19.35 19.72 7.77
C ILE A 44 19.88 19.99 9.19
N ASP A 45 19.64 19.10 10.12
CA ASP A 45 20.12 19.16 11.51
C ASP A 45 21.42 18.39 11.76
N SER A 46 21.99 17.78 10.71
CA SER A 46 23.30 17.12 10.78
C SER A 46 24.43 18.14 10.62
N THR A 47 25.62 17.80 11.16
CA THR A 47 26.77 18.69 11.12
C THR A 47 27.71 18.40 9.92
N PRO A 48 28.53 19.38 9.49
CA PRO A 48 29.54 19.14 8.46
C PRO A 48 30.55 18.04 8.84
N GLU A 49 30.88 17.92 10.14
CA GLU A 49 31.80 16.90 10.66
C GLU A 49 31.20 15.49 10.51
N GLN A 50 29.88 15.35 10.69
CA GLN A 50 29.18 14.08 10.41
C GLN A 50 29.25 13.72 8.92
N LEU A 51 29.01 14.68 8.02
CA LEU A 51 29.15 14.46 6.58
C LEU A 51 30.58 14.02 6.23
N ASP A 52 31.57 14.71 6.77
CA ASP A 52 32.98 14.41 6.53
C ASP A 52 33.35 12.99 6.98
N SER A 53 32.98 12.62 8.20
CA SER A 53 33.21 11.26 8.72
C SER A 53 32.51 10.18 7.89
N TRP A 54 31.23 10.38 7.59
CA TRP A 54 30.42 9.38 6.91
C TRP A 54 30.83 9.20 5.43
N CYS A 55 31.24 10.27 4.76
CA CYS A 55 31.81 10.19 3.42
C CYS A 55 33.14 9.41 3.38
N GLY A 56 33.88 9.38 4.49
CA GLY A 56 35.09 8.55 4.59
C GLY A 56 34.83 7.06 4.79
N GLU A 57 33.61 6.69 5.23
CA GLU A 57 33.29 5.33 5.64
C GLU A 57 32.22 4.62 4.80
N CYS A 58 31.41 5.38 4.04
CA CYS A 58 30.27 4.79 3.34
C CYS A 58 30.68 3.96 2.12
N ASP A 59 29.91 2.90 1.87
CA ASP A 59 30.03 1.99 0.72
C ASP A 59 29.05 2.35 -0.41
N PHE A 60 28.04 3.20 -0.13
CA PHE A 60 27.05 3.67 -1.09
C PHE A 60 26.42 4.98 -0.60
N VAL A 61 26.09 5.87 -1.52
CA VAL A 61 25.44 7.16 -1.23
C VAL A 61 24.13 7.30 -1.98
N PHE A 62 23.02 7.54 -1.25
CA PHE A 62 21.76 8.03 -1.81
C PHE A 62 21.66 9.53 -1.57
N ASN A 63 21.87 10.33 -2.63
CA ASN A 63 21.67 11.77 -2.53
C ASN A 63 20.21 12.14 -2.84
N LEU A 64 19.40 12.21 -1.77
CA LEU A 64 17.97 12.56 -1.80
C LEU A 64 17.73 13.99 -1.29
N ALA A 65 18.74 14.64 -0.73
CA ALA A 65 18.66 16.02 -0.31
C ALA A 65 18.35 16.95 -1.50
N GLY A 66 17.41 17.86 -1.30
CA GLY A 66 17.06 18.82 -2.32
C GLY A 66 15.92 19.75 -1.88
N VAL A 67 15.90 20.95 -2.46
CA VAL A 67 14.88 21.96 -2.24
C VAL A 67 13.85 21.89 -3.37
N ASN A 68 12.56 21.72 -3.00
CA ASN A 68 11.47 21.62 -3.96
C ASN A 68 10.54 22.82 -3.98
N ARG A 69 10.43 23.58 -2.86
CA ARG A 69 9.61 24.79 -2.71
C ARG A 69 10.38 25.83 -1.91
N PRO A 70 11.34 26.53 -2.52
CA PRO A 70 12.07 27.59 -1.87
C PRO A 70 11.19 28.83 -1.70
N LYS A 71 11.64 29.74 -0.85
CA LYS A 71 11.07 31.08 -0.75
C LYS A 71 11.57 31.99 -1.86
N ASP A 72 12.80 31.75 -2.35
CA ASP A 72 13.47 32.45 -3.42
C ASP A 72 14.04 31.45 -4.43
N ASN A 73 14.00 31.78 -5.72
CA ASN A 73 14.51 30.94 -6.80
C ASN A 73 16.02 30.61 -6.65
N ASP A 74 16.79 31.48 -6.05
CA ASP A 74 18.23 31.25 -5.80
C ASP A 74 18.48 30.06 -4.84
N GLU A 75 17.50 29.75 -3.99
CA GLU A 75 17.59 28.60 -3.07
C GLU A 75 17.56 27.25 -3.83
N PHE A 76 16.96 27.18 -5.03
CA PHE A 76 17.03 25.98 -5.87
C PHE A 76 18.47 25.61 -6.20
N MET A 77 19.25 26.60 -6.67
CA MET A 77 20.65 26.34 -7.03
C MET A 77 21.50 26.05 -5.78
N LYS A 78 21.33 26.80 -4.69
CA LYS A 78 22.07 26.55 -3.44
C LYS A 78 21.76 25.19 -2.83
N GLY A 79 20.48 24.81 -2.75
CA GLY A 79 20.03 23.58 -2.12
C GLY A 79 20.22 22.33 -2.97
N ASN A 80 20.05 22.41 -4.29
CA ASN A 80 20.17 21.24 -5.17
C ASN A 80 21.59 21.07 -5.71
N PHE A 81 22.21 22.14 -6.24
CA PHE A 81 23.55 22.09 -6.78
C PHE A 81 24.63 22.29 -5.72
N GLY A 82 24.48 23.30 -4.84
CA GLY A 82 25.51 23.63 -3.85
C GLY A 82 25.79 22.50 -2.87
N PHE A 83 24.75 21.90 -2.29
CA PHE A 83 24.91 20.74 -1.41
C PHE A 83 25.49 19.52 -2.16
N ALA A 84 25.01 19.24 -3.38
CA ALA A 84 25.55 18.18 -4.22
C ALA A 84 27.06 18.35 -4.46
N SER A 85 27.54 19.58 -4.75
CA SER A 85 28.99 19.88 -4.86
C SER A 85 29.72 19.56 -3.57
N THR A 86 29.22 20.05 -2.42
CA THR A 86 29.84 19.79 -1.11
C THR A 86 29.97 18.29 -0.83
N LEU A 87 28.92 17.50 -1.09
CA LEU A 87 28.94 16.05 -0.92
C LEU A 87 30.02 15.37 -1.77
N LEU A 88 30.06 15.68 -3.08
CA LEU A 88 31.01 15.06 -4.01
C LEU A 88 32.47 15.51 -3.71
N ASP A 89 32.69 16.78 -3.33
CA ASP A 89 34.00 17.27 -2.91
C ASP A 89 34.48 16.58 -1.63
N THR A 90 33.55 16.29 -0.70
CA THR A 90 33.88 15.55 0.52
C THR A 90 34.27 14.10 0.22
N LEU A 91 33.56 13.43 -0.69
CA LEU A 91 33.93 12.08 -1.15
C LEU A 91 35.31 12.09 -1.81
N LYS A 92 35.60 13.07 -2.68
CA LYS A 92 36.93 13.25 -3.30
C LYS A 92 38.02 13.45 -2.24
N LYS A 93 37.78 14.26 -1.23
CA LYS A 93 38.73 14.52 -0.12
C LYS A 93 39.15 13.21 0.58
N HIS A 94 38.23 12.27 0.73
CA HIS A 94 38.49 10.96 1.32
C HIS A 94 38.95 9.90 0.32
N ASN A 95 39.11 10.23 -0.97
CA ASN A 95 39.34 9.27 -2.06
C ASN A 95 38.29 8.14 -2.07
N ASN A 96 37.07 8.41 -1.65
CA ASN A 96 36.00 7.45 -1.65
C ASN A 96 35.26 7.48 -3.00
N THR A 97 35.35 6.39 -3.76
CA THR A 97 34.74 6.22 -5.08
C THR A 97 33.56 5.24 -5.05
N CYS A 98 32.88 5.13 -3.88
CA CYS A 98 31.68 4.29 -3.78
C CYS A 98 30.59 4.77 -4.75
N PRO A 99 29.65 3.88 -5.13
CA PRO A 99 28.53 4.27 -5.97
C PRO A 99 27.72 5.41 -5.35
N VAL A 100 27.32 6.37 -6.20
CA VAL A 100 26.50 7.51 -5.78
C VAL A 100 25.23 7.59 -6.63
N MET A 101 24.08 7.67 -5.97
CA MET A 101 22.77 7.84 -6.60
C MET A 101 22.29 9.26 -6.44
N LEU A 102 21.80 9.87 -7.52
CA LEU A 102 21.18 11.20 -7.54
C LEU A 102 19.67 11.07 -7.76
N SER A 103 18.88 11.61 -6.83
CA SER A 103 17.46 11.89 -7.02
C SER A 103 17.28 13.13 -7.91
N SER A 104 17.07 12.92 -9.21
CA SER A 104 16.69 13.95 -10.15
C SER A 104 15.17 13.95 -10.39
N SER A 105 14.69 14.61 -11.42
CA SER A 105 13.28 14.76 -11.76
C SER A 105 13.08 14.74 -13.28
N GLN A 106 11.92 14.27 -13.73
CA GLN A 106 11.50 14.44 -15.13
C GLN A 106 11.54 15.90 -15.58
N GLN A 107 11.43 16.88 -14.67
CA GLN A 107 11.56 18.30 -14.99
C GLN A 107 12.97 18.70 -15.48
N ALA A 108 13.99 17.90 -15.14
CA ALA A 108 15.35 18.11 -15.64
C ALA A 108 15.51 17.86 -17.16
N SER A 109 14.49 17.26 -17.80
CA SER A 109 14.45 17.15 -19.27
C SER A 109 14.36 18.50 -19.96
N LEU A 110 13.80 19.52 -19.29
CA LEU A 110 13.55 20.86 -19.83
C LEU A 110 12.74 20.84 -21.14
N THR A 111 11.86 19.85 -21.31
CA THR A 111 11.04 19.67 -22.51
C THR A 111 9.55 19.91 -22.20
N GLY A 112 8.78 20.23 -23.24
CA GLY A 112 7.34 20.45 -23.14
C GLY A 112 6.99 21.46 -22.05
N ARG A 113 6.08 21.10 -21.15
CA ARG A 113 5.61 21.95 -20.02
C ARG A 113 6.73 22.33 -19.02
N PHE A 114 7.88 21.68 -19.08
CA PHE A 114 8.99 21.92 -18.17
C PHE A 114 10.09 22.80 -18.76
N GLY A 115 9.94 23.30 -19.99
CA GLY A 115 10.96 24.10 -20.70
C GLY A 115 11.47 25.32 -19.92
N ASN A 116 10.62 25.94 -19.09
CA ASN A 116 10.96 27.10 -18.28
C ASN A 116 11.05 26.80 -16.77
N SER A 117 11.22 25.53 -16.36
CA SER A 117 11.28 25.14 -14.95
C SER A 117 12.62 25.52 -14.32
N GLU A 118 12.65 26.48 -13.39
CA GLU A 118 13.85 26.80 -12.58
C GLU A 118 14.27 25.58 -11.74
N TYR A 119 13.31 24.87 -11.17
CA TYR A 119 13.55 23.61 -10.49
C TYR A 119 14.19 22.58 -11.44
N GLY A 120 13.65 22.45 -12.66
CA GLY A 120 14.21 21.58 -13.69
C GLY A 120 15.66 21.93 -14.03
N ARG A 121 15.98 23.24 -14.18
CA ARG A 121 17.36 23.72 -14.41
C ARG A 121 18.31 23.37 -13.26
N SER A 122 17.87 23.54 -12.02
CA SER A 122 18.70 23.18 -10.86
C SER A 122 18.95 21.68 -10.76
N LYS A 123 17.96 20.84 -11.07
CA LYS A 123 18.13 19.38 -11.13
C LYS A 123 19.06 18.97 -12.28
N LYS A 124 18.92 19.60 -13.45
CA LYS A 124 19.82 19.35 -14.60
C LYS A 124 21.28 19.69 -14.29
N ALA A 125 21.52 20.81 -13.62
CA ALA A 125 22.88 21.18 -13.18
C ALA A 125 23.44 20.14 -12.20
N GLY A 126 22.61 19.59 -11.30
CA GLY A 126 23.00 18.47 -10.42
C GLY A 126 23.34 17.19 -11.21
N GLU A 127 22.56 16.84 -12.25
CA GLU A 127 22.87 15.69 -13.13
C GLU A 127 24.25 15.85 -13.78
N ASP A 128 24.52 17.03 -14.35
CA ASP A 128 25.78 17.31 -15.02
C ASP A 128 26.98 17.22 -14.06
N LEU A 129 26.82 17.73 -12.83
CA LEU A 129 27.83 17.65 -11.78
C LEU A 129 28.12 16.18 -11.38
N PHE A 130 27.12 15.36 -11.18
CA PHE A 130 27.31 13.96 -10.82
C PHE A 130 27.94 13.14 -11.96
N LEU A 131 27.51 13.36 -13.18
CA LEU A 131 28.10 12.70 -14.36
C LEU A 131 29.55 13.08 -14.57
N GLU A 132 29.94 14.35 -14.31
CA GLU A 132 31.34 14.81 -14.38
C GLU A 132 32.16 14.16 -13.25
N TYR A 133 31.64 14.13 -12.00
CA TYR A 133 32.28 13.44 -10.91
C TYR A 133 32.58 11.96 -11.24
N GLY A 134 31.64 11.25 -11.86
CA GLY A 134 31.87 9.87 -12.29
C GLY A 134 32.99 9.73 -13.32
N LYS A 135 33.10 10.68 -14.27
CA LYS A 135 34.21 10.71 -15.27
C LYS A 135 35.57 11.01 -14.62
N GLU A 136 35.59 11.93 -13.66
CA GLU A 136 36.84 12.33 -12.97
C GLU A 136 37.37 11.23 -12.05
N THR A 137 36.48 10.53 -11.31
CA THR A 137 36.88 9.65 -10.22
C THR A 137 36.78 8.17 -10.56
N GLY A 138 36.04 7.81 -11.61
CA GLY A 138 35.68 6.43 -11.94
C GLY A 138 34.57 5.87 -11.05
N ALA A 139 33.96 6.66 -10.17
CA ALA A 139 32.84 6.24 -9.34
C ALA A 139 31.60 5.93 -10.20
N LYS A 140 30.84 4.89 -9.80
CA LYS A 140 29.56 4.56 -10.43
C LYS A 140 28.53 5.61 -10.06
N VAL A 141 27.90 6.23 -11.05
CA VAL A 141 26.90 7.29 -10.87
C VAL A 141 25.56 6.81 -11.40
N LEU A 142 24.51 6.87 -10.56
CA LEU A 142 23.14 6.45 -10.87
C LEU A 142 22.22 7.66 -10.81
N VAL A 143 21.77 8.15 -11.96
CA VAL A 143 20.91 9.35 -12.06
C VAL A 143 19.48 8.92 -12.36
N TYR A 144 18.57 9.12 -11.41
CA TYR A 144 17.14 8.79 -11.54
C TYR A 144 16.31 10.06 -11.76
N ARG A 145 15.61 10.16 -12.90
CA ARG A 145 14.62 11.22 -13.16
C ARG A 145 13.24 10.78 -12.70
N PHE A 146 12.92 11.02 -11.43
CA PHE A 146 11.64 10.61 -10.88
C PHE A 146 10.45 11.34 -11.48
N PRO A 147 9.33 10.61 -11.75
CA PRO A 147 8.03 11.20 -12.02
C PRO A 147 7.38 11.72 -10.72
N ASN A 148 6.05 11.90 -10.70
CA ASN A 148 5.34 12.32 -9.49
C ASN A 148 5.30 11.19 -8.46
N LEU A 149 5.96 11.39 -7.34
CA LEU A 149 6.02 10.40 -6.26
C LEU A 149 4.81 10.51 -5.33
N TYR A 150 4.33 9.37 -4.84
CA TYR A 150 3.26 9.31 -3.85
C TYR A 150 3.40 8.08 -2.95
N GLY A 151 2.70 8.08 -1.80
CA GLY A 151 2.70 7.00 -0.83
C GLY A 151 2.62 7.49 0.60
N LYS A 152 2.74 6.55 1.55
CA LYS A 152 2.73 6.83 2.98
C LYS A 152 3.80 7.86 3.37
N TRP A 153 3.48 8.75 4.34
CA TRP A 153 4.36 9.79 4.89
C TRP A 153 4.72 10.93 3.91
N CYS A 154 4.14 10.97 2.71
CA CYS A 154 4.27 12.14 1.86
C CYS A 154 3.49 13.32 2.49
N ARG A 155 4.14 14.49 2.60
CA ARG A 155 3.53 15.65 3.25
C ARG A 155 2.38 16.20 2.40
N PRO A 156 1.12 16.23 2.93
CA PRO A 156 0.00 16.83 2.24
C PRO A 156 0.17 18.36 2.14
N ASN A 157 -0.52 18.97 1.19
CA ASN A 157 -0.48 20.42 0.92
C ASN A 157 0.95 20.95 0.68
N TYR A 158 1.82 20.11 0.13
CA TYR A 158 3.20 20.48 -0.18
C TYR A 158 3.52 20.20 -1.66
N ASN A 159 4.02 19.04 -2.04
CA ASN A 159 4.47 18.75 -3.41
C ASN A 159 3.69 17.65 -4.14
N SER A 160 2.80 16.94 -3.46
CA SER A 160 2.05 15.84 -4.04
C SER A 160 0.55 16.14 -4.02
N ALA A 161 -0.07 16.18 -5.19
CA ALA A 161 -1.53 16.29 -5.31
C ALA A 161 -2.19 15.06 -4.70
N ILE A 162 -1.64 13.85 -4.92
CA ILE A 162 -2.19 12.58 -4.39
C ILE A 162 -2.20 12.61 -2.86
N ALA A 163 -1.08 12.99 -2.22
CA ALA A 163 -1.01 13.10 -0.76
C ALA A 163 -2.04 14.12 -0.22
N THR A 164 -2.20 15.24 -0.93
CA THR A 164 -3.18 16.27 -0.57
C THR A 164 -4.61 15.76 -0.69
N PHE A 165 -4.94 15.06 -1.78
CA PHE A 165 -6.27 14.49 -1.99
C PHE A 165 -6.58 13.39 -0.98
N CYS A 166 -5.66 12.45 -0.76
CA CYS A 166 -5.83 11.40 0.25
C CYS A 166 -6.07 12.00 1.64
N ASN A 167 -5.22 12.95 2.07
CA ASN A 167 -5.39 13.62 3.36
C ASN A 167 -6.71 14.37 3.46
N ASN A 168 -7.06 15.16 2.45
CA ASN A 168 -8.26 16.00 2.52
C ASN A 168 -9.53 15.14 2.51
N ILE A 169 -9.62 14.15 1.63
CA ILE A 169 -10.78 13.24 1.56
C ILE A 169 -10.89 12.44 2.87
N ALA A 170 -9.77 11.92 3.41
CA ALA A 170 -9.78 11.18 4.68
C ALA A 170 -10.26 12.02 5.87
N ASN A 171 -10.04 13.34 5.82
CA ASN A 171 -10.43 14.30 6.87
C ASN A 171 -11.68 15.13 6.53
N ASP A 172 -12.48 14.74 5.54
CA ASP A 172 -13.70 15.44 5.09
C ASP A 172 -13.45 16.91 4.68
N LEU A 173 -12.24 17.18 4.20
CA LEU A 173 -11.86 18.50 3.69
C LEU A 173 -12.09 18.59 2.18
N PRO A 174 -12.42 19.76 1.65
CA PRO A 174 -12.60 19.94 0.22
C PRO A 174 -11.29 19.72 -0.55
N ILE A 175 -11.41 19.19 -1.76
CA ILE A 175 -10.32 19.13 -2.73
C ILE A 175 -10.64 20.06 -3.91
N GLN A 176 -9.59 20.59 -4.54
CA GLN A 176 -9.71 21.39 -5.75
C GLN A 176 -8.95 20.69 -6.88
N VAL A 177 -9.65 20.43 -7.97
CA VAL A 177 -9.11 19.84 -9.20
C VAL A 177 -9.40 20.80 -10.34
N ASN A 178 -8.37 21.53 -10.80
CA ASN A 178 -8.55 22.54 -11.82
C ASN A 178 -8.83 21.96 -13.21
N ASP A 179 -8.14 20.88 -13.56
CA ASP A 179 -8.32 20.16 -14.82
C ASP A 179 -8.13 18.66 -14.58
N ARG A 180 -9.21 17.92 -14.73
CA ARG A 180 -9.24 16.46 -14.51
C ARG A 180 -8.52 15.67 -15.62
N SER A 181 -8.35 16.27 -16.81
CA SER A 181 -7.74 15.64 -17.97
C SER A 181 -6.20 15.61 -17.95
N VAL A 182 -5.58 16.30 -16.97
CA VAL A 182 -4.13 16.38 -16.87
C VAL A 182 -3.52 15.00 -16.74
N GLN A 183 -2.69 14.65 -17.73
CA GLN A 183 -1.94 13.41 -17.74
C GLN A 183 -0.82 13.46 -16.71
N MET A 184 -0.69 12.41 -15.94
CA MET A 184 0.34 12.24 -14.92
C MET A 184 1.02 10.89 -15.07
N GLU A 185 2.32 10.88 -14.94
CA GLU A 185 3.07 9.68 -14.62
C GLU A 185 3.37 9.70 -13.13
N ILE A 186 3.03 8.62 -12.44
CA ILE A 186 3.12 8.51 -11.00
C ILE A 186 3.90 7.26 -10.60
N LEU A 187 4.68 7.36 -9.53
CA LEU A 187 5.51 6.30 -8.98
C LEU A 187 5.25 6.15 -7.49
N TYR A 188 4.84 4.94 -7.10
CA TYR A 188 4.60 4.61 -5.71
C TYR A 188 5.90 4.48 -4.93
N ILE A 189 5.90 4.96 -3.70
CA ILE A 189 7.13 5.06 -2.89
C ILE A 189 7.80 3.72 -2.62
N ASP A 190 7.01 2.65 -2.39
CA ASP A 190 7.61 1.35 -2.08
C ASP A 190 8.21 0.68 -3.34
N ASP A 191 7.64 0.93 -4.55
CA ASP A 191 8.26 0.50 -5.81
C ASP A 191 9.60 1.21 -6.07
N LEU A 192 9.68 2.51 -5.69
CA LEU A 192 10.92 3.24 -5.76
C LEU A 192 11.96 2.72 -4.77
N VAL A 193 11.56 2.44 -3.52
CA VAL A 193 12.47 1.86 -2.51
C VAL A 193 12.99 0.50 -2.95
N GLU A 194 12.15 -0.32 -3.60
CA GLU A 194 12.59 -1.59 -4.18
C GLU A 194 13.66 -1.41 -5.26
N GLU A 195 13.47 -0.45 -6.17
CA GLU A 195 14.48 -0.10 -7.19
C GLU A 195 15.78 0.41 -6.55
N MET A 196 15.70 1.19 -5.46
CA MET A 196 16.88 1.63 -4.73
C MET A 196 17.63 0.46 -4.07
N ILE A 197 16.91 -0.56 -3.61
CA ILE A 197 17.52 -1.79 -3.11
C ILE A 197 18.15 -2.61 -4.24
N CYS A 198 17.54 -2.65 -5.42
CA CYS A 198 18.15 -3.23 -6.61
C CYS A 198 19.48 -2.52 -6.96
N ALA A 199 19.52 -1.19 -6.83
CA ALA A 199 20.74 -0.42 -7.05
C ALA A 199 21.86 -0.76 -6.05
N LEU A 200 21.54 -1.03 -4.77
CA LEU A 200 22.52 -1.51 -3.78
C LEU A 200 23.10 -2.89 -4.15
N LYS A 201 22.33 -3.72 -4.85
CA LYS A 201 22.74 -5.04 -5.34
C LYS A 201 23.46 -4.99 -6.69
N GLY A 202 23.59 -3.80 -7.30
CA GLY A 202 24.11 -3.62 -8.66
C GLY A 202 23.18 -4.19 -9.74
N GLN A 203 21.87 -4.18 -9.47
CA GLN A 203 20.79 -4.69 -10.33
C GLN A 203 19.84 -3.57 -10.76
N GLU A 204 20.29 -2.32 -10.75
CA GLU A 204 19.51 -1.16 -11.16
C GLU A 204 19.11 -1.24 -12.64
N HIS A 205 17.97 -0.63 -12.97
CA HIS A 205 17.45 -0.56 -14.33
C HIS A 205 17.96 0.71 -15.03
N HIS A 206 18.64 0.54 -16.15
CA HIS A 206 19.19 1.62 -16.95
C HIS A 206 18.31 2.03 -18.12
N CYS A 207 18.38 3.30 -18.52
CA CYS A 207 17.65 3.86 -19.66
C CYS A 207 18.33 5.07 -20.27
N GLU A 208 17.84 5.47 -21.45
CA GLU A 208 17.94 6.81 -22.01
C GLU A 208 16.56 7.49 -21.97
N PHE A 209 16.55 8.83 -22.17
CA PHE A 209 15.29 9.59 -22.27
C PHE A 209 15.18 10.26 -23.64
N GLU A 210 14.01 10.11 -24.27
CA GLU A 210 13.59 10.94 -25.39
C GLU A 210 12.46 11.87 -24.90
N GLY A 211 12.83 13.11 -24.58
CA GLY A 211 11.93 14.03 -23.90
C GLY A 211 11.57 13.53 -22.49
N LEU A 212 10.33 13.04 -22.30
CA LEU A 212 9.85 12.43 -21.05
C LEU A 212 9.75 10.90 -21.15
N ASP A 213 9.85 10.35 -22.35
CA ASP A 213 9.70 8.90 -22.55
C ASP A 213 10.98 8.17 -22.14
N VAL A 214 10.78 7.10 -21.37
CA VAL A 214 11.84 6.21 -20.90
C VAL A 214 12.11 5.17 -21.98
N LEU A 215 13.38 5.09 -22.42
CA LEU A 215 13.86 4.10 -23.37
C LEU A 215 14.81 3.13 -22.63
N PRO A 216 14.32 1.94 -22.17
CA PRO A 216 15.16 0.98 -21.47
C PRO A 216 16.40 0.59 -22.28
N SER A 217 17.57 0.62 -21.66
CA SER A 217 18.85 0.29 -22.30
C SER A 217 19.86 -0.15 -21.24
N ALA A 218 20.47 -1.31 -21.39
CA ALA A 218 21.46 -1.83 -20.43
C ALA A 218 22.69 -0.90 -20.28
N GLU A 219 23.02 -0.12 -21.31
CA GLU A 219 24.12 0.85 -21.30
C GLU A 219 23.64 2.30 -21.17
N GLY A 220 22.36 2.47 -20.76
CA GLY A 220 21.75 3.78 -20.62
C GLY A 220 22.45 4.62 -19.56
N ARG A 221 22.54 5.92 -19.82
CA ARG A 221 23.21 6.89 -18.94
C ARG A 221 22.41 7.19 -17.67
N TYR A 222 21.10 7.00 -17.73
CA TYR A 222 20.17 7.22 -16.63
C TYR A 222 19.64 5.91 -16.06
N CYS A 223 19.04 6.00 -14.88
CA CYS A 223 18.30 4.91 -14.28
C CYS A 223 16.82 5.25 -14.16
N TYR A 224 15.97 4.22 -14.08
CA TYR A 224 14.52 4.38 -13.94
C TYR A 224 13.92 3.27 -13.08
N CYS A 225 12.74 3.54 -12.49
CA CYS A 225 11.95 2.51 -11.86
C CYS A 225 11.01 1.90 -12.92
N PRO A 226 11.02 0.58 -13.16
CA PRO A 226 10.21 -0.04 -14.21
C PRO A 226 8.70 -0.05 -13.90
N VAL A 227 8.31 0.19 -12.65
CA VAL A 227 6.91 0.17 -12.20
C VAL A 227 6.39 1.58 -12.03
N THR A 228 5.90 2.20 -13.10
CA THR A 228 5.19 3.48 -13.09
C THR A 228 3.78 3.33 -13.64
N HIS A 229 2.90 4.28 -13.36
CA HIS A 229 1.54 4.31 -13.88
C HIS A 229 1.28 5.64 -14.60
N LYS A 230 0.79 5.56 -15.84
CA LYS A 230 0.29 6.72 -16.60
C LYS A 230 -1.23 6.77 -16.43
N THR A 231 -1.75 7.88 -15.92
CA THR A 231 -3.17 8.07 -15.57
C THR A 231 -3.53 9.54 -15.64
N THR A 232 -4.80 9.88 -15.42
CA THR A 232 -5.25 11.26 -15.33
C THR A 232 -5.46 11.71 -13.89
N LEU A 233 -5.42 13.01 -13.66
CA LEU A 233 -5.74 13.57 -12.34
C LEU A 233 -7.16 13.23 -11.91
N GLY A 234 -8.09 13.14 -12.87
CA GLY A 234 -9.48 12.76 -12.64
C GLY A 234 -9.61 11.31 -12.16
N GLU A 235 -8.95 10.35 -12.83
CA GLU A 235 -8.95 8.93 -12.45
C GLU A 235 -8.35 8.71 -11.07
N ILE A 236 -7.28 9.43 -10.72
CA ILE A 236 -6.70 9.40 -9.37
C ILE A 236 -7.73 9.81 -8.32
N VAL A 237 -8.43 10.92 -8.55
CA VAL A 237 -9.44 11.43 -7.61
C VAL A 237 -10.60 10.46 -7.46
N ASP A 238 -11.13 9.94 -8.58
CA ASP A 238 -12.23 8.97 -8.55
C ASP A 238 -11.84 7.70 -7.79
N THR A 239 -10.65 7.19 -8.05
CA THR A 239 -10.10 6.02 -7.34
C THR A 239 -9.95 6.28 -5.84
N ILE A 240 -9.47 7.47 -5.42
CA ILE A 240 -9.37 7.80 -3.99
C ILE A 240 -10.76 7.86 -3.33
N TYR A 241 -11.78 8.40 -4.02
CA TYR A 241 -13.15 8.38 -3.51
C TYR A 241 -13.72 6.96 -3.43
N GLU A 242 -13.43 6.10 -4.41
CA GLU A 242 -13.79 4.67 -4.35
C GLU A 242 -13.14 3.99 -3.13
N CYS A 243 -11.84 4.25 -2.90
CA CYS A 243 -11.13 3.76 -1.71
C CYS A 243 -11.78 4.25 -0.41
N ALA A 244 -12.15 5.54 -0.36
CA ALA A 244 -12.77 6.13 0.82
C ALA A 244 -14.15 5.49 1.13
N ARG A 245 -14.95 5.21 0.09
CA ARG A 245 -16.22 4.50 0.25
C ARG A 245 -16.00 3.06 0.71
N ALA A 246 -15.05 2.35 0.10
CA ALA A 246 -14.75 0.95 0.44
C ALA A 246 -14.36 0.75 1.92
N VAL A 247 -13.70 1.73 2.53
CA VAL A 247 -13.34 1.70 3.96
C VAL A 247 -14.24 2.59 4.83
N ARG A 248 -15.37 3.03 4.31
CA ARG A 248 -16.37 3.86 5.03
C ARG A 248 -15.83 5.17 5.60
N ALA A 249 -14.75 5.67 5.04
CA ALA A 249 -14.17 6.94 5.46
C ALA A 249 -15.03 8.15 5.03
N VAL A 250 -15.96 7.95 4.08
CA VAL A 250 -16.94 8.96 3.63
C VAL A 250 -18.33 8.40 3.90
N PRO A 251 -19.23 9.12 4.60
CA PRO A 251 -20.60 8.70 4.79
C PRO A 251 -21.31 8.54 3.45
N ASP A 252 -21.88 7.38 3.19
CA ASP A 252 -22.84 7.24 2.09
C ASP A 252 -24.17 7.84 2.56
N SER A 253 -24.73 8.77 1.77
CA SER A 253 -25.90 9.57 2.16
C SER A 253 -27.21 8.80 2.14
N THR A 254 -27.25 7.52 1.71
CA THR A 254 -28.48 6.80 1.43
C THR A 254 -28.61 5.45 2.13
N GLU A 255 -27.53 4.82 2.56
CA GLU A 255 -27.56 3.51 3.22
C GLU A 255 -26.64 3.50 4.44
N GLY A 256 -27.02 2.76 5.48
CA GLY A 256 -26.22 2.60 6.69
C GLY A 256 -24.81 2.01 6.41
N PRO A 257 -23.98 1.82 7.45
CA PRO A 257 -22.60 1.39 7.25
C PRO A 257 -22.55 0.06 6.45
N SER A 258 -22.03 0.13 5.23
CA SER A 258 -21.82 -1.04 4.37
C SER A 258 -20.66 -1.89 4.88
N THR A 259 -20.79 -3.21 4.88
CA THR A 259 -19.70 -4.17 5.12
C THR A 259 -18.98 -4.53 3.83
N ALA A 260 -19.33 -3.85 2.72
CA ALA A 260 -18.68 -4.03 1.44
C ALA A 260 -17.20 -3.65 1.51
N LEU A 261 -16.36 -4.57 1.09
CA LEU A 261 -14.93 -4.36 0.89
C LEU A 261 -14.63 -4.62 -0.58
N GLU A 262 -14.41 -3.55 -1.34
CA GLU A 262 -13.89 -3.67 -2.69
C GLU A 262 -12.38 -3.90 -2.62
N MET A 263 -11.95 -5.10 -2.99
CA MET A 263 -10.52 -5.38 -3.16
C MET A 263 -10.04 -4.81 -4.49
N PRO A 264 -9.01 -3.97 -4.48
CA PRO A 264 -8.44 -3.42 -5.71
C PRO A 264 -8.01 -4.54 -6.67
N GLN A 265 -8.47 -4.48 -7.92
CA GLN A 265 -8.17 -5.51 -8.92
C GLN A 265 -6.89 -5.21 -9.71
N ASP A 266 -6.41 -3.98 -9.68
CA ASP A 266 -5.19 -3.57 -10.36
C ASP A 266 -4.16 -2.96 -9.40
N SER A 267 -2.92 -2.93 -9.86
CA SER A 267 -1.79 -2.49 -9.04
C SER A 267 -1.85 -1.00 -8.65
N LEU A 268 -2.45 -0.15 -9.48
CA LEU A 268 -2.61 1.28 -9.19
C LEU A 268 -3.61 1.51 -8.07
N ARG A 269 -4.80 0.89 -8.16
CA ARG A 269 -5.85 0.99 -7.13
C ARG A 269 -5.36 0.47 -5.78
N TYR A 270 -4.64 -0.65 -5.76
CA TYR A 270 -4.04 -1.20 -4.55
C TYR A 270 -3.10 -0.20 -3.88
N ARG A 271 -2.21 0.44 -4.66
CA ARG A 271 -1.24 1.42 -4.15
C ARG A 271 -1.92 2.71 -3.68
N LEU A 272 -2.93 3.18 -4.41
CA LEU A 272 -3.73 4.34 -4.00
C LEU A 272 -4.54 4.06 -2.73
N MET A 273 -5.09 2.85 -2.58
CA MET A 273 -5.78 2.40 -1.36
C MET A 273 -4.82 2.42 -0.16
N SER A 274 -3.64 1.81 -0.29
CA SER A 274 -2.62 1.81 0.77
C SER A 274 -2.19 3.23 1.14
N THR A 275 -2.04 4.09 0.12
CA THR A 275 -1.71 5.50 0.33
C THR A 275 -2.84 6.20 1.09
N PHE A 276 -4.10 6.07 0.65
CA PHE A 276 -5.26 6.68 1.29
C PHE A 276 -5.39 6.25 2.76
N LEU A 277 -5.28 4.95 3.03
CA LEU A 277 -5.35 4.40 4.39
C LEU A 277 -4.27 4.98 5.31
N SER A 278 -3.09 5.33 4.78
CA SER A 278 -2.02 5.94 5.58
C SER A 278 -2.32 7.37 6.06
N TYR A 279 -3.38 8.00 5.53
CA TYR A 279 -3.89 9.32 5.94
C TYR A 279 -5.19 9.23 6.75
N LEU A 280 -5.72 8.01 6.95
CA LEU A 280 -6.98 7.84 7.67
C LEU A 280 -6.82 8.30 9.12
N PRO A 281 -7.69 9.20 9.63
CA PRO A 281 -7.70 9.56 11.04
C PRO A 281 -7.99 8.33 11.91
N LYS A 282 -7.33 8.25 13.07
CA LYS A 282 -7.48 7.10 13.99
C LYS A 282 -8.92 6.86 14.43
N GLU A 283 -9.71 7.92 14.50
CA GLU A 283 -11.14 7.88 14.86
C GLU A 283 -11.99 7.19 13.78
N LYS A 284 -11.53 7.20 12.51
CA LYS A 284 -12.17 6.51 11.38
C LYS A 284 -11.62 5.09 11.16
N ALA A 285 -10.61 4.68 11.92
CA ALA A 285 -10.05 3.32 11.85
C ALA A 285 -10.87 2.29 12.65
N ILE A 286 -11.86 2.74 13.44
CA ILE A 286 -12.77 1.90 14.22
C ILE A 286 -14.23 2.26 13.88
N PHE A 287 -15.06 1.24 13.72
CA PHE A 287 -16.50 1.40 13.50
C PHE A 287 -17.24 0.17 14.04
N ASP A 288 -18.50 0.38 14.45
CA ASP A 288 -19.36 -0.68 14.95
C ASP A 288 -20.00 -1.46 13.79
N LEU A 289 -20.03 -2.79 13.92
CA LEU A 289 -20.78 -3.66 13.02
C LEU A 289 -22.21 -3.80 13.52
N LYS A 290 -23.16 -3.87 12.59
CA LYS A 290 -24.56 -4.10 12.92
C LYS A 290 -24.77 -5.54 13.40
N MET A 291 -25.03 -5.71 14.68
CA MET A 291 -25.40 -6.99 15.27
C MET A 291 -26.92 -7.20 15.19
N ASN A 292 -27.37 -8.26 14.56
CA ASN A 292 -28.76 -8.71 14.60
C ASN A 292 -28.90 -9.67 15.78
N VAL A 293 -29.49 -9.21 16.88
CA VAL A 293 -29.61 -9.95 18.15
C VAL A 293 -31.04 -10.39 18.39
N ASP A 294 -31.25 -11.66 18.76
CA ASP A 294 -32.53 -12.22 19.20
C ASP A 294 -32.30 -13.20 20.38
N PRO A 295 -33.36 -13.80 20.99
CA PRO A 295 -33.18 -14.76 22.08
C PRO A 295 -32.34 -15.99 21.75
N ARG A 296 -32.15 -16.32 20.48
CA ARG A 296 -31.32 -17.44 20.02
C ARG A 296 -29.83 -17.12 19.97
N GLY A 297 -29.46 -15.83 20.08
CA GLY A 297 -28.08 -15.33 20.00
C GLY A 297 -27.94 -14.16 19.06
N SER A 298 -26.90 -14.13 18.24
CA SER A 298 -26.68 -13.03 17.30
C SER A 298 -26.17 -13.50 15.94
N PHE A 299 -26.40 -12.67 14.94
CA PHE A 299 -25.80 -12.81 13.61
C PHE A 299 -25.23 -11.45 13.19
N THR A 300 -23.97 -11.42 12.80
CA THR A 300 -23.27 -10.20 12.42
C THR A 300 -22.50 -10.45 11.13
N GLU A 301 -22.81 -9.70 10.10
CA GLU A 301 -21.97 -9.65 8.90
C GLU A 301 -20.67 -8.93 9.22
N LEU A 302 -19.53 -9.56 8.94
CA LEU A 302 -18.20 -9.00 9.18
C LEU A 302 -17.71 -8.22 7.96
N VAL A 303 -17.82 -8.84 6.80
CA VAL A 303 -17.36 -8.27 5.52
C VAL A 303 -18.05 -9.00 4.36
N HIS A 304 -18.35 -8.28 3.31
CA HIS A 304 -18.65 -8.86 2.01
C HIS A 304 -17.86 -8.17 0.89
N THR A 305 -17.72 -8.86 -0.23
CA THR A 305 -17.14 -8.31 -1.45
C THR A 305 -18.11 -8.50 -2.60
N LEU A 306 -18.13 -7.60 -3.56
CA LEU A 306 -19.05 -7.67 -4.69
C LEU A 306 -18.91 -8.97 -5.50
N ASN A 307 -17.73 -9.58 -5.51
CA ASN A 307 -17.40 -10.72 -6.35
C ASN A 307 -17.14 -12.03 -5.59
N CYS A 308 -16.99 -11.96 -4.26
CA CYS A 308 -16.50 -13.10 -3.45
C CYS A 308 -17.42 -13.45 -2.28
N GLY A 309 -18.66 -12.93 -2.28
CA GLY A 309 -19.62 -13.27 -1.26
C GLY A 309 -19.43 -12.55 0.07
N GLN A 310 -19.87 -13.20 1.16
CA GLN A 310 -20.06 -12.63 2.48
C GLN A 310 -19.43 -13.50 3.56
N VAL A 311 -18.74 -12.88 4.53
CA VAL A 311 -18.30 -13.52 5.77
C VAL A 311 -19.07 -12.96 6.94
N SER A 312 -19.61 -13.85 7.78
CA SER A 312 -20.42 -13.50 8.92
C SER A 312 -20.00 -14.28 10.16
N ILE A 313 -20.38 -13.80 11.33
CA ILE A 313 -20.28 -14.54 12.60
C ILE A 313 -21.67 -14.80 13.16
N ASN A 314 -21.90 -16.04 13.55
CA ASN A 314 -23.12 -16.47 14.22
C ASN A 314 -22.80 -16.95 15.63
N ILE A 315 -23.51 -16.41 16.62
CA ILE A 315 -23.44 -16.84 18.00
C ILE A 315 -24.77 -17.49 18.33
N SER A 316 -24.77 -18.79 18.71
CA SER A 316 -25.95 -19.53 19.13
C SER A 316 -25.88 -19.79 20.61
N LYS A 317 -26.97 -19.46 21.35
CA LYS A 317 -27.12 -19.73 22.77
C LYS A 317 -27.17 -21.24 23.03
N PRO A 318 -26.94 -21.69 24.29
CA PRO A 318 -27.02 -23.09 24.66
C PRO A 318 -28.32 -23.77 24.18
N GLY A 319 -28.19 -24.97 23.59
CA GLY A 319 -29.32 -25.78 23.11
C GLY A 319 -30.05 -25.22 21.87
N ILE A 320 -29.60 -24.13 21.29
CA ILE A 320 -30.30 -23.51 20.15
C ILE A 320 -29.91 -24.18 18.84
N THR A 321 -30.92 -24.42 18.01
CA THR A 321 -30.81 -24.82 16.60
C THR A 321 -31.07 -23.62 15.72
N LYS A 322 -30.19 -23.39 14.72
CA LYS A 322 -30.35 -22.39 13.66
C LYS A 322 -30.16 -23.02 12.28
N GLY A 323 -30.69 -22.38 11.24
CA GLY A 323 -30.76 -22.95 9.88
C GLY A 323 -32.15 -23.48 9.61
N GLU A 324 -32.31 -24.76 9.36
CA GLU A 324 -33.55 -25.42 8.93
C GLU A 324 -34.00 -24.87 7.57
N HIS A 325 -33.08 -24.87 6.60
CA HIS A 325 -33.35 -24.42 5.23
C HIS A 325 -32.36 -25.02 4.25
N TRP A 326 -32.69 -24.90 2.97
CA TRP A 326 -31.84 -25.30 1.87
C TRP A 326 -31.74 -24.21 0.79
N HIS A 327 -30.79 -24.35 -0.13
CA HIS A 327 -30.49 -23.42 -1.20
C HIS A 327 -30.42 -24.11 -2.55
N ASN A 328 -30.75 -23.40 -3.67
CA ASN A 328 -30.57 -23.93 -5.03
C ASN A 328 -29.11 -23.85 -5.49
N SER A 329 -28.55 -22.66 -5.49
CA SER A 329 -27.21 -22.37 -6.00
C SER A 329 -26.28 -21.74 -4.97
N LYS A 330 -26.85 -21.11 -3.95
CA LYS A 330 -26.09 -20.58 -2.83
C LYS A 330 -25.50 -21.75 -2.06
N TRP A 331 -24.23 -21.64 -1.70
CA TRP A 331 -23.55 -22.56 -0.80
C TRP A 331 -22.87 -21.81 0.34
N GLU A 332 -22.78 -22.46 1.46
CA GLU A 332 -22.23 -21.88 2.66
C GLU A 332 -21.13 -22.77 3.22
N GLN A 333 -20.29 -22.18 4.05
CA GLN A 333 -19.22 -22.88 4.74
C GLN A 333 -19.26 -22.48 6.21
N PHE A 334 -19.46 -23.45 7.11
CA PHE A 334 -19.51 -23.22 8.53
C PHE A 334 -18.24 -23.69 9.20
N ILE A 335 -17.65 -22.81 10.02
CA ILE A 335 -16.41 -23.04 10.75
C ILE A 335 -16.66 -22.70 12.22
N VAL A 336 -16.82 -23.71 13.06
CA VAL A 336 -16.95 -23.52 14.51
C VAL A 336 -15.59 -23.16 15.09
N VAL A 337 -15.52 -22.01 15.78
CA VAL A 337 -14.29 -21.47 16.38
C VAL A 337 -14.32 -21.45 17.90
N SER A 338 -15.48 -21.64 18.51
CA SER A 338 -15.63 -21.80 19.97
C SER A 338 -16.94 -22.54 20.29
N GLY A 339 -16.95 -23.33 21.37
CA GLY A 339 -18.06 -24.16 21.77
C GLY A 339 -18.11 -25.52 21.09
N HIS A 340 -19.17 -26.25 21.27
CA HIS A 340 -19.40 -27.61 20.80
C HIS A 340 -20.76 -27.71 20.10
N GLY A 341 -20.79 -28.15 18.86
CA GLY A 341 -21.99 -28.15 18.04
C GLY A 341 -22.13 -29.38 17.13
N LEU A 342 -23.34 -29.52 16.59
CA LEU A 342 -23.68 -30.51 15.58
C LEU A 342 -24.20 -29.80 14.33
N ILE A 343 -23.61 -30.06 13.19
CA ILE A 343 -24.13 -29.65 11.88
C ILE A 343 -24.80 -30.88 11.27
N GLN A 344 -26.05 -30.71 10.85
CA GLN A 344 -26.82 -31.75 10.19
C GLN A 344 -27.17 -31.34 8.77
N MET A 345 -27.12 -32.29 7.83
CA MET A 345 -27.56 -32.07 6.45
C MET A 345 -28.41 -33.26 5.96
N ARG A 346 -29.49 -32.96 5.26
CA ARG A 346 -30.37 -33.96 4.61
C ARG A 346 -30.57 -33.53 3.15
N LYS A 347 -30.27 -34.42 2.23
CA LYS A 347 -30.56 -34.17 0.82
C LYS A 347 -32.05 -34.07 0.55
N GLU A 348 -32.50 -33.07 -0.20
CA GLU A 348 -33.88 -32.91 -0.57
C GLU A 348 -34.44 -34.16 -1.26
N GLY A 349 -35.63 -34.60 -0.84
CA GLY A 349 -36.30 -35.82 -1.34
C GLY A 349 -35.78 -37.13 -0.73
N THR A 350 -34.93 -37.09 0.31
CA THR A 350 -34.44 -38.28 1.04
C THR A 350 -34.63 -38.11 2.54
N ASP A 351 -34.52 -39.22 3.29
CA ASP A 351 -34.64 -39.23 4.77
C ASP A 351 -33.24 -39.41 5.45
N GLU A 352 -32.20 -39.63 4.70
CA GLU A 352 -30.83 -39.81 5.25
C GLU A 352 -30.27 -38.48 5.76
N VAL A 353 -29.90 -38.46 7.07
CA VAL A 353 -29.31 -37.30 7.74
C VAL A 353 -27.81 -37.54 7.95
N LEU A 354 -27.01 -36.64 7.39
CA LEU A 354 -25.56 -36.55 7.62
C LEU A 354 -25.32 -35.73 8.87
N ASN A 355 -24.48 -36.24 9.79
CA ASN A 355 -24.15 -35.58 11.04
C ASN A 355 -22.67 -35.29 11.13
N TYR A 356 -22.33 -34.01 11.44
CA TYR A 356 -20.96 -33.55 11.64
C TYR A 356 -20.83 -32.88 12.97
N GLU A 357 -20.25 -33.59 13.94
CA GLU A 357 -19.91 -33.03 15.25
C GLU A 357 -18.67 -32.16 15.13
N VAL A 358 -18.73 -30.92 15.62
CA VAL A 358 -17.73 -29.86 15.44
C VAL A 358 -17.44 -29.13 16.74
N SER A 359 -16.22 -28.69 16.94
CA SER A 359 -15.84 -27.94 18.13
C SER A 359 -14.74 -26.89 17.85
N GLY A 360 -14.65 -25.88 18.75
CA GLY A 360 -13.56 -24.91 18.70
C GLY A 360 -12.17 -25.51 19.04
N ASP A 361 -12.12 -26.69 19.67
CA ASP A 361 -10.83 -27.38 19.99
C ASP A 361 -10.17 -27.96 18.75
N LYS A 362 -10.97 -28.32 17.74
CA LYS A 362 -10.52 -28.79 16.44
C LYS A 362 -11.28 -28.07 15.35
N ILE A 363 -10.71 -26.99 14.86
CA ILE A 363 -11.33 -26.15 13.83
C ILE A 363 -11.44 -26.93 12.53
N GLN A 364 -12.67 -27.16 12.08
CA GLN A 364 -13.01 -27.85 10.84
C GLN A 364 -13.98 -27.00 10.04
N SER A 365 -13.92 -27.09 8.72
CA SER A 365 -14.85 -26.47 7.81
C SER A 365 -15.82 -27.50 7.28
N VAL A 366 -17.12 -27.21 7.41
CA VAL A 366 -18.19 -28.01 6.82
C VAL A 366 -18.88 -27.19 5.73
N ILE A 367 -18.96 -27.74 4.52
CA ILE A 367 -19.61 -27.11 3.38
C ILE A 367 -21.08 -27.53 3.34
N MET A 368 -21.97 -26.53 3.37
CA MET A 368 -23.40 -26.73 3.15
C MET A 368 -23.65 -26.88 1.65
N LEU A 369 -24.11 -28.06 1.26
CA LEU A 369 -24.25 -28.40 -0.14
C LEU A 369 -25.55 -27.85 -0.72
N PRO A 370 -25.56 -27.27 -1.92
CA PRO A 370 -26.81 -26.91 -2.60
C PRO A 370 -27.76 -28.11 -2.74
N GLY A 371 -29.05 -27.88 -2.49
CA GLY A 371 -30.07 -28.94 -2.51
C GLY A 371 -30.07 -29.84 -1.26
N TYR A 372 -29.36 -29.42 -0.19
CA TYR A 372 -29.42 -30.08 1.12
C TYR A 372 -29.99 -29.13 2.17
N THR A 373 -31.06 -29.55 2.84
CA THR A 373 -31.53 -28.89 4.05
C THR A 373 -30.48 -29.06 5.14
N HIS A 374 -30.15 -28.00 5.83
CA HIS A 374 -29.10 -28.01 6.85
C HIS A 374 -29.47 -27.19 8.06
N ASN A 375 -28.86 -27.52 9.19
CA ASN A 375 -28.92 -26.79 10.44
C ASN A 375 -27.59 -26.84 11.17
N ILE A 376 -27.48 -26.03 12.25
CA ILE A 376 -26.43 -26.11 13.25
C ILE A 376 -27.04 -26.03 14.63
N ILE A 377 -26.65 -26.94 15.50
CA ILE A 377 -27.16 -27.11 16.86
C ILE A 377 -26.05 -26.85 17.87
N ASN A 378 -26.26 -25.98 18.83
CA ASN A 378 -25.39 -25.85 19.99
C ASN A 378 -25.66 -27.00 20.96
N LEU A 379 -24.70 -27.90 21.13
CA LEU A 379 -24.81 -29.06 22.01
C LEU A 379 -24.50 -28.74 23.50
N SER A 380 -23.94 -27.57 23.80
CA SER A 380 -23.64 -27.14 25.15
C SER A 380 -24.91 -26.68 25.87
N GLU A 381 -25.00 -26.97 27.17
CA GLU A 381 -26.05 -26.45 28.06
C GLU A 381 -25.68 -25.09 28.69
N THR A 382 -24.40 -24.69 28.61
CA THR A 382 -23.89 -23.53 29.34
C THR A 382 -23.10 -22.53 28.49
N GLU A 383 -22.52 -22.98 27.37
CA GLU A 383 -21.64 -22.17 26.57
C GLU A 383 -22.25 -21.79 25.22
N ASP A 384 -21.91 -20.60 24.72
CA ASP A 384 -22.29 -20.16 23.38
C ASP A 384 -21.50 -20.92 22.33
N LEU A 385 -22.14 -21.25 21.21
CA LEU A 385 -21.50 -21.77 20.02
C LEU A 385 -21.19 -20.62 19.07
N VAL A 386 -19.91 -20.43 18.72
CA VAL A 386 -19.45 -19.37 17.82
C VAL A 386 -19.03 -19.99 16.49
N THR A 387 -19.72 -19.59 15.43
CA THR A 387 -19.49 -20.08 14.07
C THR A 387 -19.15 -18.92 13.14
N VAL A 388 -18.02 -19.01 12.45
CA VAL A 388 -17.71 -18.18 11.29
C VAL A 388 -18.35 -18.82 10.06
N MET A 389 -19.05 -18.02 9.29
CA MET A 389 -19.81 -18.47 8.12
C MET A 389 -19.33 -17.71 6.89
N TYR A 390 -19.04 -18.43 5.82
CA TYR A 390 -18.84 -17.87 4.49
C TYR A 390 -20.02 -18.23 3.61
N CYS A 391 -20.47 -17.30 2.78
CA CYS A 391 -21.48 -17.53 1.76
C CYS A 391 -20.94 -17.00 0.42
N ASN A 392 -21.12 -17.75 -0.66
CA ASN A 392 -20.62 -17.38 -1.99
C ASN A 392 -21.31 -16.16 -2.63
N GLU A 393 -22.40 -15.70 -2.05
CA GLU A 393 -23.13 -14.50 -2.48
C GLU A 393 -23.57 -13.66 -1.28
N VAL A 394 -23.78 -12.37 -1.54
CA VAL A 394 -24.34 -11.44 -0.54
C VAL A 394 -25.84 -11.69 -0.40
N PHE A 395 -26.36 -11.62 0.81
CA PHE A 395 -27.79 -11.77 1.07
C PHE A 395 -28.60 -10.69 0.34
N ASN A 396 -29.51 -11.15 -0.50
CA ASN A 396 -30.47 -10.28 -1.19
C ASN A 396 -31.88 -10.57 -0.69
N PRO A 397 -32.55 -9.64 0.05
CA PRO A 397 -33.89 -9.86 0.57
C PRO A 397 -34.96 -10.00 -0.51
N GLU A 398 -34.76 -9.47 -1.72
CA GLU A 398 -35.68 -9.60 -2.84
C GLU A 398 -35.56 -10.96 -3.54
N ARG A 399 -34.39 -11.62 -3.40
CA ARG A 399 -34.09 -12.93 -3.99
C ARG A 399 -33.22 -13.77 -3.05
N PRO A 400 -33.75 -14.24 -1.92
CA PRO A 400 -32.92 -14.80 -0.83
C PRO A 400 -32.33 -16.17 -1.11
N ASP A 401 -32.78 -16.92 -2.16
CA ASP A 401 -32.40 -18.32 -2.42
C ASP A 401 -32.32 -19.16 -1.14
N THR A 402 -33.33 -19.06 -0.27
CA THR A 402 -33.38 -19.74 1.03
C THR A 402 -34.77 -20.27 1.26
N TYR A 403 -34.90 -21.60 1.39
CA TYR A 403 -36.17 -22.29 1.48
C TYR A 403 -36.23 -23.08 2.77
N PHE A 404 -37.18 -22.72 3.62
CA PHE A 404 -37.35 -23.38 4.92
C PHE A 404 -37.80 -24.85 4.74
N ASP A 405 -37.07 -25.77 5.35
CA ASP A 405 -37.47 -27.16 5.56
C ASP A 405 -36.70 -27.70 6.79
N LYS A 406 -37.30 -28.66 7.53
CA LYS A 406 -36.61 -29.28 8.66
C LYS A 406 -35.66 -30.38 8.21
N VAL A 407 -34.48 -30.47 8.85
CA VAL A 407 -33.55 -31.57 8.62
C VAL A 407 -34.15 -32.89 9.11
N GLU A 408 -34.69 -32.89 10.31
CA GLU A 408 -35.43 -34.04 10.87
C GLU A 408 -36.94 -33.82 10.67
N LYS A 409 -37.56 -34.73 9.94
CA LYS A 409 -38.99 -34.69 9.60
C LYS A 409 -39.84 -35.39 10.66
#